data_49de33beee2b7b400272d64d94bdf5f3
#
_entry.id   49de33beee2b7b400272d64d94bdf5f3
#
_cell.length_a   1.000
_cell.length_b   1.000
_cell.length_c   1.000
_cell.angle_alpha   90.00
_cell.angle_beta   90.00
_cell.angle_gamma   90.00
#
_symmetry.space_group_name_H-M   'P 1'
#
loop_
_entity.id
_entity.type
_entity.pdbx_description
1 polymer ?
#
loop_
_entity_poly.entity_id
_entity_poly.type
_entity_poly.pdbx_seq_one_letter_code
_entity_poly.pdbx_strand_id
1 'polypeptide(L)'
;VTLRFRVIPATASILLLAILATTGVVRAETPYQKAELAYLSKLDYYRVSLTNYQTARQKYLDYQTLTAETAAITAGKTYLDSSIDLTLGYLDLVIEKANETTSISSTDKQLIVDFYNTEKAFYQNKRSAVDNAVVVASLRTISSDLNDHLKTQTLNNLPYIKDLITLNAYRAYLEETNSTFAETKNLFDSQNYLSSPTTSLIQGWIRDTDDRIKTSNELVKKITENLRYFKEPPKDQQDSAAKFIKNAEAGLLELWTNLSAHSSNLVEILGRLKNG
;
A
#
# COMPACT_ATOMS: atom_id res chain seq x y z
N VAL A 1 -29.46 -11.36 11.29
CA VAL A 1 -28.73 -10.41 10.46
C VAL A 1 -27.29 -10.88 10.40
N THR A 2 -26.92 -11.54 9.30
CA THR A 2 -25.58 -12.09 9.07
C THR A 2 -24.66 -10.93 8.69
N LEU A 3 -23.82 -10.46 9.62
CA LEU A 3 -22.69 -9.60 9.33
C LEU A 3 -21.66 -10.43 8.54
N ARG A 4 -21.75 -10.36 7.21
CA ARG A 4 -20.68 -10.83 6.34
C ARG A 4 -19.59 -9.76 6.35
N PHE A 5 -18.55 -9.94 7.19
CA PHE A 5 -17.29 -9.27 6.97
C PHE A 5 -16.77 -9.74 5.60
N ARG A 6 -16.78 -8.86 4.62
CA ARG A 6 -16.02 -9.10 3.39
C ARG A 6 -14.55 -9.11 3.79
N VAL A 7 -13.97 -10.31 3.77
CA VAL A 7 -12.52 -10.50 3.79
C VAL A 7 -11.95 -9.64 2.67
N ILE A 8 -11.09 -8.69 3.01
CA ILE A 8 -10.34 -7.91 2.01
C ILE A 8 -9.54 -8.95 1.22
N PRO A 9 -9.73 -9.09 -0.10
CA PRO A 9 -8.98 -10.07 -0.86
C PRO A 9 -7.51 -9.70 -0.77
N ALA A 10 -6.68 -10.62 -0.29
CA ALA A 10 -5.23 -10.53 -0.17
C ALA A 10 -4.48 -10.38 -1.52
N THR A 11 -5.20 -10.16 -2.61
CA THR A 11 -4.68 -10.22 -3.97
C THR A 11 -3.99 -8.95 -4.47
N ALA A 12 -4.03 -7.82 -3.74
CA ALA A 12 -3.38 -6.58 -4.16
C ALA A 12 -1.93 -6.42 -3.66
N SER A 13 -1.44 -7.29 -2.78
CA SER A 13 -0.11 -7.14 -2.14
C SER A 13 1.03 -7.89 -2.83
N ILE A 14 0.78 -8.67 -3.88
CA ILE A 14 1.78 -9.60 -4.45
C ILE A 14 2.65 -8.96 -5.55
N LEU A 15 2.31 -7.78 -6.07
CA LEU A 15 2.97 -7.23 -7.26
C LEU A 15 4.21 -6.36 -7.00
N LEU A 16 4.62 -6.16 -5.73
CA LEU A 16 5.79 -5.32 -5.38
C LEU A 16 7.04 -6.12 -4.98
N LEU A 17 7.05 -7.44 -5.11
CA LEU A 17 8.10 -8.34 -4.58
C LEU A 17 9.10 -8.89 -5.62
N ALA A 18 9.07 -8.44 -6.86
CA ALA A 18 9.81 -9.11 -7.94
C ALA A 18 11.16 -8.48 -8.36
N ILE A 19 11.71 -7.51 -7.66
CA ILE A 19 13.01 -6.93 -8.06
C ILE A 19 14.00 -6.91 -6.89
N LEU A 20 14.48 -8.04 -6.41
CA LEU A 20 15.77 -8.15 -5.67
C LEU A 20 16.08 -9.62 -5.31
N ALA A 21 16.29 -10.44 -6.31
CA ALA A 21 16.88 -11.76 -6.11
C ALA A 21 18.22 -11.81 -6.85
N THR A 22 19.27 -11.23 -6.28
CA THR A 22 20.66 -11.67 -6.58
C THR A 22 21.59 -11.26 -5.44
N THR A 23 22.28 -12.22 -4.94
CA THR A 23 23.44 -12.31 -4.04
C THR A 23 23.12 -12.78 -2.64
N GLY A 24 23.65 -13.97 -2.30
CA GLY A 24 23.53 -14.64 -1.00
C GLY A 24 24.34 -13.97 0.13
N VAL A 25 23.99 -12.72 0.42
CA VAL A 25 24.34 -12.06 1.69
C VAL A 25 23.10 -12.22 2.56
N VAL A 26 23.25 -12.83 3.74
CA VAL A 26 22.20 -12.79 4.78
C VAL A 26 21.96 -11.31 5.09
N ARG A 27 21.01 -10.71 4.41
CA ARG A 27 20.62 -9.33 4.63
C ARG A 27 19.80 -9.32 5.91
N ALA A 28 20.17 -8.50 6.88
CA ALA A 28 19.33 -8.28 8.05
C ALA A 28 17.92 -7.87 7.56
N GLU A 29 16.89 -8.48 8.15
CA GLU A 29 15.50 -8.15 7.85
C GLU A 29 15.25 -6.65 8.01
N THR A 30 14.65 -6.02 7.01
CA THR A 30 14.29 -4.60 7.08
C THR A 30 13.15 -4.39 8.08
N PRO A 31 12.96 -3.17 8.61
CA PRO A 31 11.81 -2.84 9.44
C PRO A 31 10.48 -3.20 8.78
N TYR A 32 10.34 -2.94 7.48
CA TYR A 32 9.18 -3.33 6.70
C TYR A 32 8.95 -4.85 6.67
N GLN A 33 9.99 -5.65 6.40
CA GLN A 33 9.88 -7.12 6.41
C GLN A 33 9.46 -7.66 7.78
N LYS A 34 9.98 -7.08 8.87
CA LYS A 34 9.56 -7.43 10.24
C LYS A 34 8.09 -7.08 10.48
N ALA A 35 7.64 -5.91 10.04
CA ALA A 35 6.25 -5.49 10.15
C ALA A 35 5.32 -6.41 9.32
N GLU A 36 5.76 -6.86 8.13
CA GLU A 36 5.02 -7.80 7.29
C GLU A 36 4.83 -9.15 7.97
N LEU A 37 5.90 -9.74 8.52
CA LEU A 37 5.82 -11.00 9.27
C LEU A 37 4.91 -10.85 10.51
N ALA A 38 5.02 -9.74 11.23
CA ALA A 38 4.16 -9.46 12.38
C ALA A 38 2.68 -9.33 11.97
N TYR A 39 2.39 -8.66 10.85
CA TYR A 39 1.04 -8.56 10.30
C TYR A 39 0.47 -9.93 9.92
N LEU A 40 1.24 -10.79 9.26
CA LEU A 40 0.81 -12.13 8.88
C LEU A 40 0.49 -12.98 10.12
N SER A 41 1.31 -12.91 11.16
CA SER A 41 1.05 -13.58 12.44
C SER A 41 -0.25 -13.09 13.10
N LYS A 42 -0.49 -11.76 13.09
CA LYS A 42 -1.74 -11.16 13.61
C LYS A 42 -2.96 -11.60 12.78
N LEU A 43 -2.81 -11.76 11.47
CA LEU A 43 -3.87 -12.24 10.58
C LEU A 43 -4.28 -13.69 10.92
N ASP A 44 -3.32 -14.56 11.16
CA ASP A 44 -3.60 -15.95 11.54
C ASP A 44 -4.26 -16.02 12.93
N TYR A 45 -3.78 -15.24 13.89
CA TYR A 45 -4.43 -15.16 15.20
C TYR A 45 -5.86 -14.62 15.13
N TYR A 46 -6.12 -13.61 14.31
CA TYR A 46 -7.46 -13.08 14.05
C TYR A 46 -8.40 -14.17 13.50
N ARG A 47 -7.95 -14.98 12.55
CA ARG A 47 -8.75 -16.07 11.96
C ARG A 47 -9.16 -17.10 13.00
N VAL A 48 -8.23 -17.49 13.87
CA VAL A 48 -8.49 -18.41 14.99
C VAL A 48 -9.48 -17.79 15.98
N SER A 49 -9.27 -16.55 16.36
CA SER A 49 -10.13 -15.81 17.30
C SER A 49 -11.56 -15.65 16.77
N LEU A 50 -11.71 -15.37 15.48
CA LEU A 50 -13.01 -15.29 14.80
C LEU A 50 -13.76 -16.63 14.87
N THR A 51 -13.09 -17.74 14.58
CA THR A 51 -13.68 -19.09 14.64
C THR A 51 -14.14 -19.44 16.06
N ASN A 52 -13.31 -19.15 17.06
CA ASN A 52 -13.63 -19.39 18.47
C ASN A 52 -14.82 -18.53 18.91
N TYR A 53 -14.86 -17.27 18.53
CA TYR A 53 -16.00 -16.39 18.81
C TYR A 53 -17.29 -16.89 18.16
N GLN A 54 -17.24 -17.29 16.89
CA GLN A 54 -18.42 -17.84 16.19
C GLN A 54 -18.97 -19.07 16.91
N THR A 55 -18.09 -19.98 17.34
CA THR A 55 -18.46 -21.18 18.08
C THR A 55 -19.08 -20.84 19.44
N ALA A 56 -18.45 -19.95 20.21
CA ALA A 56 -18.96 -19.56 21.54
C ALA A 56 -20.30 -18.79 21.42
N ARG A 57 -20.41 -17.91 20.43
CA ARG A 57 -21.65 -17.19 20.13
C ARG A 57 -22.76 -18.13 19.75
N GLN A 58 -22.51 -19.15 18.92
CA GLN A 58 -23.54 -20.13 18.55
C GLN A 58 -24.03 -20.91 19.76
N LYS A 59 -23.12 -21.38 20.63
CA LYS A 59 -23.50 -22.07 21.89
C LYS A 59 -24.37 -21.20 22.79
N TYR A 60 -24.04 -19.90 22.88
CA TYR A 60 -24.85 -18.95 23.66
C TYR A 60 -26.26 -18.80 23.06
N LEU A 61 -26.40 -18.73 21.76
CA LEU A 61 -27.70 -18.64 21.09
C LEU A 61 -28.55 -19.91 21.27
N ASP A 62 -27.91 -21.07 21.30
CA ASP A 62 -28.60 -22.36 21.41
C ASP A 62 -29.04 -22.64 22.84
N TYR A 63 -28.24 -22.31 23.84
CA TYR A 63 -28.44 -22.73 25.22
C TYR A 63 -28.85 -21.61 26.19
N GLN A 64 -28.52 -20.37 25.91
CA GLN A 64 -28.83 -19.14 26.69
C GLN A 64 -28.50 -19.27 28.21
N THR A 65 -27.48 -20.08 28.57
CA THR A 65 -27.01 -20.24 29.95
C THR A 65 -25.98 -19.18 30.30
N LEU A 66 -25.85 -18.84 31.60
CA LEU A 66 -24.84 -17.92 32.09
C LEU A 66 -23.40 -18.35 31.69
N THR A 67 -23.12 -19.63 31.72
CA THR A 67 -21.82 -20.19 31.30
C THR A 67 -21.58 -19.96 29.82
N ALA A 68 -22.57 -20.16 28.95
CA ALA A 68 -22.47 -19.92 27.52
C ALA A 68 -22.34 -18.42 27.22
N GLU A 69 -23.04 -17.55 27.97
CA GLU A 69 -22.91 -16.10 27.86
C GLU A 69 -21.51 -15.64 28.23
N THR A 70 -20.98 -16.09 29.37
CA THR A 70 -19.61 -15.76 29.81
C THR A 70 -18.56 -16.21 28.80
N ALA A 71 -18.72 -17.41 28.24
CA ALA A 71 -17.83 -17.91 27.19
C ALA A 71 -17.90 -17.05 25.90
N ALA A 72 -19.11 -16.62 25.51
CA ALA A 72 -19.31 -15.75 24.35
C ALA A 72 -18.72 -14.35 24.57
N ILE A 73 -18.83 -13.78 25.78
CA ILE A 73 -18.21 -12.51 26.13
C ILE A 73 -16.69 -12.64 26.05
N THR A 74 -16.09 -13.67 26.67
CA THR A 74 -14.64 -13.89 26.67
C THR A 74 -14.10 -14.05 25.24
N ALA A 75 -14.73 -14.93 24.45
CA ALA A 75 -14.32 -15.14 23.05
C ALA A 75 -14.55 -13.88 22.20
N GLY A 76 -15.61 -13.09 22.49
CA GLY A 76 -15.89 -11.83 21.83
C GLY A 76 -14.83 -10.76 22.09
N LYS A 77 -14.36 -10.65 23.34
CA LYS A 77 -13.22 -9.78 23.69
C LYS A 77 -11.98 -10.16 22.90
N THR A 78 -11.57 -11.42 22.96
CA THR A 78 -10.40 -11.93 22.23
C THR A 78 -10.50 -11.65 20.73
N TYR A 79 -11.69 -11.84 20.14
CA TYR A 79 -11.92 -11.54 18.73
C TYR A 79 -11.78 -10.05 18.41
N LEU A 80 -12.36 -9.17 19.23
CA LEU A 80 -12.26 -7.71 19.01
C LEU A 80 -10.82 -7.21 19.20
N ASP A 81 -10.10 -7.71 20.21
CA ASP A 81 -8.69 -7.39 20.43
C ASP A 81 -7.82 -7.85 19.25
N SER A 82 -8.04 -9.06 18.75
CA SER A 82 -7.32 -9.56 17.59
C SER A 82 -7.64 -8.77 16.31
N SER A 83 -8.86 -8.25 16.18
CA SER A 83 -9.26 -7.36 15.08
C SER A 83 -8.56 -6.00 15.15
N ILE A 84 -8.45 -5.44 16.36
CA ILE A 84 -7.67 -4.22 16.62
C ILE A 84 -6.19 -4.47 16.29
N ASP A 85 -5.61 -5.56 16.78
CA ASP A 85 -4.22 -5.91 16.53
C ASP A 85 -3.91 -6.10 15.04
N LEU A 86 -4.82 -6.72 14.30
CA LEU A 86 -4.69 -6.89 12.85
C LEU A 86 -4.68 -5.54 12.14
N THR A 87 -5.60 -4.63 12.51
CA THR A 87 -5.68 -3.31 11.90
C THR A 87 -4.45 -2.47 12.22
N LEU A 88 -4.01 -2.46 13.48
CA LEU A 88 -2.77 -1.77 13.89
C LEU A 88 -1.54 -2.38 13.19
N GLY A 89 -1.47 -3.71 13.05
CA GLY A 89 -0.39 -4.36 12.32
C GLY A 89 -0.32 -3.98 10.84
N TYR A 90 -1.47 -3.77 10.21
CA TYR A 90 -1.51 -3.26 8.85
C TYR A 90 -1.06 -1.79 8.75
N LEU A 91 -1.45 -0.96 9.71
CA LEU A 91 -0.99 0.43 9.78
C LEU A 91 0.52 0.50 10.04
N ASP A 92 1.06 -0.37 10.91
CA ASP A 92 2.51 -0.51 11.13
C ASP A 92 3.24 -0.87 9.82
N LEU A 93 2.67 -1.78 9.01
CA LEU A 93 3.22 -2.14 7.71
C LEU A 93 3.27 -0.94 6.75
N VAL A 94 2.20 -0.13 6.72
CA VAL A 94 2.10 1.05 5.87
C VAL A 94 3.11 2.12 6.28
N ILE A 95 3.26 2.40 7.57
CA ILE A 95 4.23 3.41 8.06
C ILE A 95 5.68 2.97 7.83
N GLU A 96 5.99 1.68 8.02
CA GLU A 96 7.34 1.17 7.73
C GLU A 96 7.65 1.22 6.23
N LYS A 97 6.68 0.98 5.36
CA LYS A 97 6.85 1.19 3.92
C LYS A 97 7.14 2.65 3.57
N ALA A 98 6.44 3.58 4.21
CA ALA A 98 6.71 5.01 4.05
C ALA A 98 8.12 5.39 4.56
N ASN A 99 8.58 4.79 5.66
CA ASN A 99 9.92 5.04 6.22
C ASN A 99 11.04 4.52 5.31
N GLU A 100 10.84 3.38 4.65
CA GLU A 100 11.80 2.85 3.67
C GLU A 100 11.84 3.64 2.36
N THR A 101 10.78 4.38 2.04
CA THR A 101 10.68 5.18 0.82
C THR A 101 11.39 6.53 1.03
N THR A 102 12.67 6.58 0.71
CA THR A 102 13.56 7.74 0.99
C THR A 102 13.17 9.01 0.22
N SER A 103 12.42 8.88 -0.86
CA SER A 103 11.98 9.97 -1.74
C SER A 103 10.72 10.70 -1.27
N ILE A 104 10.09 10.26 -0.18
CA ILE A 104 8.88 10.93 0.33
C ILE A 104 9.25 12.30 0.88
N SER A 105 8.55 13.35 0.41
CA SER A 105 8.73 14.71 0.91
C SER A 105 8.42 14.79 2.42
N SER A 106 9.04 15.74 3.12
CA SER A 106 8.77 15.95 4.55
C SER A 106 7.29 16.22 4.82
N THR A 107 6.62 16.93 3.93
CA THR A 107 5.18 17.24 4.02
C THR A 107 4.34 15.98 3.88
N ASP A 108 4.61 15.15 2.86
CA ASP A 108 3.89 13.89 2.65
C ASP A 108 4.15 12.90 3.80
N LYS A 109 5.39 12.86 4.29
CA LYS A 109 5.75 12.01 5.43
C LYS A 109 4.99 12.41 6.70
N GLN A 110 4.88 13.71 6.99
CA GLN A 110 4.12 14.21 8.14
C GLN A 110 2.64 13.81 8.02
N LEU A 111 2.05 13.95 6.84
CA LEU A 111 0.66 13.58 6.59
C LEU A 111 0.41 12.08 6.84
N ILE A 112 1.34 11.21 6.41
CA ILE A 112 1.26 9.77 6.65
C ILE A 112 1.38 9.46 8.15
N VAL A 113 2.30 10.10 8.85
CA VAL A 113 2.50 9.96 10.30
C VAL A 113 1.27 10.42 11.09
N ASP A 114 0.67 11.55 10.71
CA ASP A 114 -0.54 12.09 11.36
C ASP A 114 -1.73 11.15 11.19
N PHE A 115 -1.92 10.61 9.99
CA PHE A 115 -2.92 9.57 9.75
C PHE A 115 -2.67 8.34 10.64
N TYR A 116 -1.46 7.80 10.64
CA TYR A 116 -1.09 6.65 11.47
C TYR A 116 -1.37 6.89 12.95
N ASN A 117 -0.94 8.03 13.48
CA ASN A 117 -1.12 8.36 14.90
C ASN A 117 -2.60 8.52 15.28
N THR A 118 -3.40 9.13 14.40
CA THR A 118 -4.84 9.30 14.61
C THR A 118 -5.56 7.95 14.66
N GLU A 119 -5.29 7.08 13.70
CA GLU A 119 -5.85 5.73 13.65
C GLU A 119 -5.40 4.89 14.87
N LYS A 120 -4.12 4.92 15.19
CA LYS A 120 -3.56 4.20 16.33
C LYS A 120 -4.23 4.62 17.65
N ALA A 121 -4.41 5.92 17.88
CA ALA A 121 -5.07 6.44 19.07
C ALA A 121 -6.53 5.94 19.17
N PHE A 122 -7.27 5.96 18.08
CA PHE A 122 -8.64 5.44 18.05
C PHE A 122 -8.70 3.95 18.44
N TYR A 123 -7.92 3.11 17.80
CA TYR A 123 -7.93 1.66 18.05
C TYR A 123 -7.44 1.32 19.47
N GLN A 124 -6.44 2.02 19.98
CA GLN A 124 -5.96 1.84 21.37
C GLN A 124 -7.03 2.22 22.41
N ASN A 125 -7.76 3.30 22.17
CA ASN A 125 -8.88 3.69 23.05
C ASN A 125 -10.00 2.65 23.02
N LYS A 126 -10.30 2.05 21.87
CA LYS A 126 -11.32 0.98 21.77
C LYS A 126 -10.90 -0.30 22.47
N ARG A 127 -9.60 -0.61 22.55
CA ARG A 127 -9.08 -1.75 23.34
C ARG A 127 -9.47 -1.64 24.81
N SER A 128 -9.28 -0.47 25.43
CA SER A 128 -9.71 -0.26 26.80
C SER A 128 -11.22 -0.47 26.99
N ALA A 129 -12.04 -0.12 26.00
CA ALA A 129 -13.48 -0.38 26.06
C ALA A 129 -13.79 -1.89 25.96
N VAL A 130 -13.05 -2.64 25.12
CA VAL A 130 -13.18 -4.12 25.03
C VAL A 130 -12.84 -4.77 26.35
N ASP A 131 -11.75 -4.40 27.00
CA ASP A 131 -11.33 -4.94 28.30
C ASP A 131 -12.39 -4.75 29.39
N ASN A 132 -13.05 -3.60 29.39
CA ASN A 132 -14.06 -3.23 30.37
C ASN A 132 -15.48 -3.74 30.05
N ALA A 133 -15.71 -4.37 28.89
CA ALA A 133 -17.01 -4.88 28.51
C ALA A 133 -17.40 -6.08 29.38
N VAL A 134 -18.55 -6.06 30.03
CA VAL A 134 -19.06 -7.13 30.92
C VAL A 134 -20.33 -7.78 30.40
N VAL A 135 -20.92 -7.25 29.34
CA VAL A 135 -22.16 -7.79 28.73
C VAL A 135 -22.05 -7.85 27.19
N VAL A 136 -22.78 -8.75 26.58
CA VAL A 136 -22.80 -8.95 25.11
C VAL A 136 -23.20 -7.65 24.38
N ALA A 137 -24.11 -6.87 24.96
CA ALA A 137 -24.55 -5.60 24.36
C ALA A 137 -23.40 -4.58 24.20
N SER A 138 -22.52 -4.45 25.20
CA SER A 138 -21.34 -3.58 25.14
C SER A 138 -20.38 -3.99 24.03
N LEU A 139 -20.09 -5.30 23.89
CA LEU A 139 -19.25 -5.82 22.79
C LEU A 139 -19.86 -5.54 21.42
N ARG A 140 -21.19 -5.62 21.29
CA ARG A 140 -21.88 -5.31 20.04
C ARG A 140 -21.71 -3.83 19.66
N THR A 141 -21.87 -2.93 20.62
CA THR A 141 -21.66 -1.48 20.39
C THR A 141 -20.21 -1.20 19.97
N ILE A 142 -19.22 -1.74 20.69
CA ILE A 142 -17.80 -1.57 20.35
C ILE A 142 -17.51 -2.13 18.95
N SER A 143 -18.06 -3.31 18.62
CA SER A 143 -17.89 -3.91 17.29
C SER A 143 -18.49 -3.03 16.18
N SER A 144 -19.66 -2.41 16.43
CA SER A 144 -20.26 -1.45 15.49
C SER A 144 -19.36 -0.24 15.28
N ASP A 145 -18.91 0.38 16.36
CA ASP A 145 -18.02 1.55 16.31
C ASP A 145 -16.73 1.27 15.56
N LEU A 146 -16.09 0.11 15.84
CA LEU A 146 -14.87 -0.33 15.13
C LEU A 146 -15.13 -0.51 13.63
N ASN A 147 -16.24 -1.16 13.27
CA ASN A 147 -16.58 -1.40 11.87
C ASN A 147 -16.95 -0.10 11.14
N ASP A 148 -17.66 0.82 11.79
CA ASP A 148 -18.06 2.10 11.21
C ASP A 148 -16.81 2.99 11.00
N HIS A 149 -15.91 3.07 11.99
CA HIS A 149 -14.65 3.80 11.85
C HIS A 149 -13.76 3.17 10.75
N LEU A 150 -13.62 1.85 10.75
CA LEU A 150 -12.85 1.13 9.72
C LEU A 150 -13.35 1.51 8.31
N LYS A 151 -14.67 1.51 8.09
CA LYS A 151 -15.26 1.81 6.78
C LYS A 151 -15.19 3.28 6.41
N THR A 152 -15.48 4.18 7.36
CA THR A 152 -15.65 5.60 7.07
C THR A 152 -14.36 6.41 7.17
N GLN A 153 -13.40 5.96 7.96
CA GLN A 153 -12.14 6.66 8.19
C GLN A 153 -10.95 5.86 7.63
N THR A 154 -10.68 4.68 8.16
CA THR A 154 -9.48 3.93 7.80
C THR A 154 -9.46 3.54 6.33
N LEU A 155 -10.49 2.82 5.84
CA LEU A 155 -10.54 2.33 4.46
C LEU A 155 -10.76 3.43 3.42
N ASN A 156 -11.31 4.58 3.80
CA ASN A 156 -11.44 5.71 2.88
C ASN A 156 -10.12 6.45 2.68
N ASN A 157 -9.28 6.56 3.72
CA ASN A 157 -8.01 7.28 3.63
C ASN A 157 -6.84 6.40 3.19
N LEU A 158 -6.89 5.11 3.46
CA LEU A 158 -5.80 4.18 3.22
C LEU A 158 -5.36 4.09 1.74
N PRO A 159 -6.26 4.06 0.73
CA PRO A 159 -5.87 4.10 -0.67
C PRO A 159 -5.04 5.35 -1.01
N TYR A 160 -5.47 6.52 -0.53
CA TYR A 160 -4.73 7.77 -0.70
C TYR A 160 -3.30 7.69 -0.12
N ILE A 161 -3.14 7.17 1.10
CA ILE A 161 -1.82 7.01 1.73
C ILE A 161 -0.93 6.06 0.92
N LYS A 162 -1.46 4.93 0.47
CA LYS A 162 -0.75 3.96 -0.37
C LYS A 162 -0.31 4.57 -1.71
N ASP A 163 -1.22 5.26 -2.38
CA ASP A 163 -0.94 5.90 -3.66
C ASP A 163 0.11 7.01 -3.52
N LEU A 164 0.07 7.75 -2.42
CA LEU A 164 1.07 8.78 -2.10
C LEU A 164 2.47 8.17 -1.93
N ILE A 165 2.59 7.07 -1.18
CA ILE A 165 3.85 6.33 -1.01
C ILE A 165 4.35 5.81 -2.36
N THR A 166 3.46 5.19 -3.14
CA THR A 166 3.79 4.61 -4.45
C THR A 166 4.23 5.67 -5.44
N LEU A 167 3.54 6.81 -5.50
CA LEU A 167 3.90 7.93 -6.38
C LEU A 167 5.30 8.46 -6.07
N ASN A 168 5.63 8.63 -4.78
CA ASN A 168 6.96 9.10 -4.38
C ASN A 168 8.06 8.09 -4.74
N ALA A 169 7.81 6.78 -4.58
CA ALA A 169 8.75 5.75 -5.01
C ALA A 169 8.96 5.77 -6.53
N TYR A 170 7.90 5.97 -7.32
CA TYR A 170 8.00 6.05 -8.78
C TYR A 170 8.68 7.32 -9.26
N ARG A 171 8.51 8.46 -8.57
CA ARG A 171 9.26 9.69 -8.85
C ARG A 171 10.76 9.48 -8.69
N ALA A 172 11.20 8.86 -7.58
CA ALA A 172 12.61 8.56 -7.37
C ALA A 172 13.16 7.64 -8.47
N TYR A 173 12.41 6.60 -8.81
CA TYR A 173 12.80 5.68 -9.88
C TYR A 173 12.88 6.38 -11.24
N LEU A 174 11.94 7.29 -11.54
CA LEU A 174 11.97 8.10 -12.75
C LEU A 174 13.19 9.01 -12.79
N GLU A 175 13.54 9.66 -11.67
CA GLU A 175 14.74 10.52 -11.58
C GLU A 175 16.03 9.73 -11.80
N GLU A 176 16.16 8.55 -11.16
CA GLU A 176 17.31 7.66 -11.33
C GLU A 176 17.46 7.17 -12.78
N THR A 177 16.35 6.69 -13.37
CA THR A 177 16.37 6.21 -14.76
C THR A 177 16.63 7.32 -15.75
N ASN A 178 16.15 8.55 -15.51
CA ASN A 178 16.45 9.72 -16.33
C ASN A 178 17.94 10.10 -16.28
N SER A 179 18.56 10.05 -15.10
CA SER A 179 20.00 10.28 -14.95
C SER A 179 20.80 9.24 -15.76
N THR A 180 20.48 7.95 -15.57
CA THR A 180 21.12 6.85 -16.30
C THR A 180 20.92 6.99 -17.81
N PHE A 181 19.75 7.43 -18.25
CA PHE A 181 19.45 7.65 -19.67
C PHE A 181 20.30 8.79 -20.25
N ALA A 182 20.45 9.90 -19.53
CA ALA A 182 21.29 11.01 -19.97
C ALA A 182 22.76 10.59 -20.12
N GLU A 183 23.30 9.82 -19.18
CA GLU A 183 24.63 9.26 -19.24
C GLU A 183 24.79 8.28 -20.43
N THR A 184 23.78 7.42 -20.64
CA THR A 184 23.77 6.45 -21.75
C THR A 184 23.73 7.16 -23.10
N LYS A 185 22.97 8.26 -23.24
CA LYS A 185 22.91 9.07 -24.44
C LYS A 185 24.25 9.73 -24.74
N ASN A 186 24.90 10.32 -23.73
CA ASN A 186 26.24 10.89 -23.88
C ASN A 186 27.27 9.84 -24.29
N LEU A 187 27.17 8.64 -23.73
CA LEU A 187 28.03 7.51 -24.12
C LEU A 187 27.80 7.14 -25.59
N PHE A 188 26.55 7.02 -26.03
CA PHE A 188 26.22 6.75 -27.42
C PHE A 188 26.77 7.81 -28.38
N ASP A 189 26.59 9.08 -28.06
CA ASP A 189 27.05 10.21 -28.88
C ASP A 189 28.60 10.25 -29.01
N SER A 190 29.33 9.68 -28.06
CA SER A 190 30.79 9.58 -28.09
C SER A 190 31.32 8.39 -28.92
N GLN A 191 30.47 7.49 -29.38
CA GLN A 191 30.86 6.25 -30.06
C GLN A 191 30.89 6.42 -31.59
N ASN A 192 32.08 6.36 -32.18
CA ASN A 192 32.28 6.56 -33.62
C ASN A 192 32.43 5.25 -34.43
N TYR A 193 32.34 4.07 -33.77
CA TYR A 193 32.65 2.78 -34.36
C TYR A 193 31.44 1.86 -34.54
N LEU A 194 30.24 2.29 -34.20
CA LEU A 194 29.04 1.48 -34.35
C LEU A 194 28.64 1.35 -35.82
N SER A 195 28.18 0.15 -36.20
CA SER A 195 27.64 -0.06 -37.54
C SER A 195 26.37 0.77 -37.78
N SER A 196 26.12 1.20 -38.99
CA SER A 196 24.94 1.99 -39.35
C SER A 196 23.60 1.36 -38.90
N PRO A 197 23.38 0.03 -39.08
CA PRO A 197 22.16 -0.61 -38.57
C PRO A 197 22.03 -0.52 -37.02
N THR A 198 23.13 -0.73 -36.29
CA THR A 198 23.16 -0.65 -34.82
C THR A 198 22.87 0.79 -34.35
N THR A 199 23.48 1.78 -34.97
CA THR A 199 23.24 3.20 -34.71
C THR A 199 21.78 3.57 -34.87
N SER A 200 21.15 3.16 -35.99
CA SER A 200 19.74 3.44 -36.28
C SER A 200 18.79 2.80 -35.27
N LEU A 201 19.09 1.60 -34.81
CA LEU A 201 18.30 0.87 -33.82
C LEU A 201 18.40 1.58 -32.45
N ILE A 202 19.59 1.93 -31.99
CA ILE A 202 19.81 2.67 -30.74
C ILE A 202 19.12 4.03 -30.78
N GLN A 203 19.21 4.77 -31.89
CA GLN A 203 18.49 6.03 -32.07
C GLN A 203 16.97 5.87 -31.96
N GLY A 204 16.42 4.74 -32.43
CA GLY A 204 15.02 4.38 -32.26
C GLY A 204 14.65 4.25 -30.77
N TRP A 205 15.42 3.50 -30.01
CA TRP A 205 15.19 3.32 -28.56
C TRP A 205 15.40 4.63 -27.78
N ILE A 206 16.37 5.47 -28.14
CA ILE A 206 16.57 6.79 -27.52
C ILE A 206 15.31 7.64 -27.71
N ARG A 207 14.75 7.72 -28.91
CA ARG A 207 13.51 8.49 -29.16
C ARG A 207 12.32 7.95 -28.39
N ASP A 208 12.10 6.62 -28.39
CA ASP A 208 11.04 6.00 -27.62
C ASP A 208 11.19 6.29 -26.13
N THR A 209 12.41 6.27 -25.61
CA THR A 209 12.71 6.59 -24.22
C THR A 209 12.46 8.08 -23.88
N ASP A 210 12.86 9.01 -24.73
CA ASP A 210 12.55 10.44 -24.57
C ASP A 210 11.03 10.68 -24.51
N ASP A 211 10.24 10.01 -25.36
CA ASP A 211 8.79 10.15 -25.35
C ASP A 211 8.15 9.53 -24.11
N ARG A 212 8.67 8.37 -23.63
CA ARG A 212 8.23 7.75 -22.36
C ARG A 212 8.53 8.62 -21.14
N ILE A 213 9.66 9.31 -21.11
CA ILE A 213 10.01 10.26 -20.06
C ILE A 213 8.99 11.41 -20.01
N LYS A 214 8.62 11.99 -21.16
CA LYS A 214 7.61 13.05 -21.23
C LYS A 214 6.26 12.55 -20.71
N THR A 215 5.80 11.41 -21.24
CA THR A 215 4.54 10.77 -20.81
C THR A 215 4.55 10.49 -19.30
N SER A 216 5.64 9.96 -18.75
CA SER A 216 5.78 9.69 -17.32
C SER A 216 5.69 10.95 -16.47
N ASN A 217 6.31 12.06 -16.90
CA ASN A 217 6.21 13.35 -16.21
C ASN A 217 4.78 13.92 -16.22
N GLU A 218 4.04 13.76 -17.32
CA GLU A 218 2.64 14.17 -17.42
C GLU A 218 1.75 13.31 -16.51
N LEU A 219 1.99 11.99 -16.45
CA LEU A 219 1.30 11.08 -15.54
C LEU A 219 1.55 11.44 -14.08
N VAL A 220 2.80 11.74 -13.69
CA VAL A 220 3.13 12.18 -12.34
C VAL A 220 2.33 13.43 -11.96
N LYS A 221 2.21 14.43 -12.85
CA LYS A 221 1.39 15.63 -12.61
C LYS A 221 -0.07 15.28 -12.42
N LYS A 222 -0.64 14.49 -13.33
CA LYS A 222 -2.05 14.07 -13.30
C LYS A 222 -2.39 13.26 -12.04
N ILE A 223 -1.51 12.33 -11.64
CA ILE A 223 -1.69 11.57 -10.40
C ILE A 223 -1.65 12.50 -9.18
N THR A 224 -0.69 13.42 -9.13
CA THR A 224 -0.57 14.42 -8.05
C THR A 224 -1.82 15.26 -7.92
N GLU A 225 -2.41 15.72 -9.03
CA GLU A 225 -3.67 16.47 -9.04
C GLU A 225 -4.85 15.63 -8.54
N ASN A 226 -4.97 14.38 -8.96
CA ASN A 226 -6.01 13.49 -8.48
C ASN A 226 -5.90 13.24 -6.96
N LEU A 227 -4.70 13.02 -6.44
CA LEU A 227 -4.47 12.87 -5.00
C LEU A 227 -4.82 14.15 -4.23
N ARG A 228 -4.47 15.33 -4.77
CA ARG A 228 -4.88 16.61 -4.19
C ARG A 228 -6.40 16.76 -4.18
N TYR A 229 -7.08 16.49 -5.30
CA TYR A 229 -8.54 16.59 -5.40
C TYR A 229 -9.29 15.58 -4.53
N PHE A 230 -8.68 14.47 -4.18
CA PHE A 230 -9.24 13.57 -3.18
C PHE A 230 -9.35 14.24 -1.80
N LYS A 231 -8.35 15.01 -1.40
CA LYS A 231 -8.34 15.75 -0.11
C LYS A 231 -9.12 17.06 -0.17
N GLU A 232 -9.02 17.76 -1.27
CA GLU A 232 -9.59 19.08 -1.50
C GLU A 232 -10.30 19.11 -2.86
N PRO A 233 -11.48 18.46 -2.97
CA PRO A 233 -12.18 18.40 -4.25
C PRO A 233 -12.63 19.78 -4.70
N PRO A 234 -12.63 20.07 -6.01
CA PRO A 234 -13.23 21.29 -6.56
C PRO A 234 -14.69 21.43 -6.12
N LYS A 235 -15.16 22.67 -5.93
CA LYS A 235 -16.50 22.95 -5.38
C LYS A 235 -17.65 22.30 -6.14
N ASP A 236 -17.48 22.09 -7.43
CA ASP A 236 -18.44 21.44 -8.35
C ASP A 236 -18.30 19.91 -8.41
N GLN A 237 -17.33 19.33 -7.69
CA GLN A 237 -16.98 17.90 -7.76
C GLN A 237 -16.84 17.24 -6.38
N GLN A 238 -17.49 17.78 -5.35
CA GLN A 238 -17.36 17.30 -3.96
C GLN A 238 -17.76 15.82 -3.79
N ASP A 239 -18.68 15.30 -4.60
CA ASP A 239 -19.13 13.91 -4.55
C ASP A 239 -18.22 12.93 -5.32
N SER A 240 -17.07 13.40 -5.82
CA SER A 240 -16.20 12.64 -6.73
C SER A 240 -14.92 12.09 -6.09
N ALA A 241 -14.76 12.15 -4.76
CA ALA A 241 -13.53 11.71 -4.09
C ALA A 241 -13.07 10.31 -4.49
N ALA A 242 -13.99 9.32 -4.51
CA ALA A 242 -13.68 7.96 -4.93
C ALA A 242 -13.22 7.86 -6.40
N LYS A 243 -13.67 8.77 -7.27
CA LYS A 243 -13.24 8.82 -8.67
C LYS A 243 -11.80 9.32 -8.77
N PHE A 244 -11.41 10.29 -7.95
CA PHE A 244 -10.04 10.81 -7.96
C PHE A 244 -9.03 9.74 -7.54
N ILE A 245 -9.34 8.94 -6.52
CA ILE A 245 -8.49 7.81 -6.12
C ILE A 245 -8.39 6.77 -7.26
N LYS A 246 -9.49 6.36 -7.87
CA LYS A 246 -9.45 5.43 -9.01
C LYS A 246 -8.62 5.96 -10.17
N ASN A 247 -8.69 7.26 -10.45
CA ASN A 247 -7.89 7.89 -11.49
C ASN A 247 -6.39 7.91 -11.12
N ALA A 248 -6.07 8.13 -9.84
CA ALA A 248 -4.69 8.06 -9.35
C ALA A 248 -4.14 6.63 -9.47
N GLU A 249 -4.88 5.61 -9.02
CA GLU A 249 -4.51 4.20 -9.14
C GLU A 249 -4.27 3.79 -10.62
N ALA A 250 -5.17 4.18 -11.52
CA ALA A 250 -5.01 3.92 -12.95
C ALA A 250 -3.76 4.61 -13.53
N GLY A 251 -3.52 5.86 -13.13
CA GLY A 251 -2.33 6.60 -13.52
C GLY A 251 -1.05 5.98 -12.99
N LEU A 252 -1.04 5.46 -11.76
CA LEU A 252 0.12 4.75 -11.19
C LEU A 252 0.44 3.47 -11.95
N LEU A 253 -0.56 2.71 -12.38
CA LEU A 253 -0.37 1.52 -13.21
C LEU A 253 0.24 1.87 -14.58
N GLU A 254 -0.27 2.92 -15.22
CA GLU A 254 0.25 3.42 -16.49
C GLU A 254 1.69 3.94 -16.34
N LEU A 255 1.97 4.70 -15.28
CA LEU A 255 3.31 5.18 -14.96
C LEU A 255 4.30 4.02 -14.77
N TRP A 256 3.92 2.98 -14.02
CA TRP A 256 4.74 1.78 -13.87
C TRP A 256 5.05 1.10 -15.20
N THR A 257 4.05 0.98 -16.08
CA THR A 257 4.23 0.40 -17.41
C THR A 257 5.24 1.18 -18.25
N ASN A 258 5.16 2.52 -18.22
CA ASN A 258 6.12 3.38 -18.93
C ASN A 258 7.53 3.28 -18.33
N LEU A 259 7.67 3.28 -17.00
CA LEU A 259 8.95 3.15 -16.32
C LEU A 259 9.63 1.80 -16.61
N SER A 260 8.84 0.72 -16.62
CA SER A 260 9.35 -0.62 -16.95
C SER A 260 9.86 -0.71 -18.39
N ALA A 261 9.13 -0.13 -19.34
CA ALA A 261 9.56 -0.08 -20.73
C ALA A 261 10.78 0.84 -20.94
N HIS A 262 10.85 1.98 -20.24
CA HIS A 262 12.02 2.85 -20.19
C HIS A 262 13.27 2.08 -19.72
N SER A 263 13.18 1.38 -18.60
CA SER A 263 14.30 0.55 -18.10
C SER A 263 14.72 -0.54 -19.09
N SER A 264 13.76 -1.18 -19.75
CA SER A 264 14.06 -2.19 -20.77
C SER A 264 14.84 -1.60 -21.94
N ASN A 265 14.45 -0.43 -22.44
CA ASN A 265 15.20 0.27 -23.48
C ASN A 265 16.62 0.61 -23.05
N LEU A 266 16.82 1.08 -21.80
CA LEU A 266 18.16 1.36 -21.27
C LEU A 266 19.05 0.12 -21.27
N VAL A 267 18.53 -1.03 -20.82
CA VAL A 267 19.27 -2.30 -20.82
C VAL A 267 19.68 -2.69 -22.24
N GLU A 268 18.79 -2.56 -23.23
CA GLU A 268 19.07 -2.87 -24.63
C GLU A 268 20.14 -1.93 -25.22
N ILE A 269 20.03 -0.61 -24.96
CA ILE A 269 21.01 0.37 -25.44
C ILE A 269 22.38 0.06 -24.86
N LEU A 270 22.47 -0.09 -23.53
CA LEU A 270 23.75 -0.39 -22.83
C LEU A 270 24.35 -1.73 -23.30
N GLY A 271 23.51 -2.74 -23.49
CA GLY A 271 23.94 -4.03 -24.03
C GLY A 271 24.58 -3.93 -25.42
N ARG A 272 24.01 -3.10 -26.29
CA ARG A 272 24.56 -2.85 -27.64
C ARG A 272 25.82 -1.99 -27.64
N LEU A 273 25.86 -0.98 -26.78
CA LEU A 273 27.06 -0.13 -26.62
C LEU A 273 28.27 -0.91 -26.08
N LYS A 274 28.03 -1.94 -25.26
CA LYS A 274 29.09 -2.78 -24.68
C LYS A 274 29.62 -3.83 -25.67
N ASN A 275 28.78 -4.32 -26.58
CA ASN A 275 29.10 -5.47 -27.45
C ASN A 275 29.36 -5.07 -28.92
N GLY A 276 29.24 -3.81 -29.26
CA GLY A 276 29.51 -3.28 -30.61
C GLY A 276 30.86 -2.67 -30.70
#